data_c019a80c904ee32ff421b5bb906e75e1
#
_entry.id   c019a80c904ee32ff421b5bb906e75e1
#
_cell.length_a   1.000
_cell.length_b   1.000
_cell.length_c   1.000
_cell.angle_alpha   90.00
_cell.angle_beta   90.00
_cell.angle_gamma   90.00
#
_symmetry.space_group_name_H-M   'P 1'
#
loop_
_entity.id
_entity.type
_entity.pdbx_description
1 polymer ?
#
loop_
_entity_poly.entity_id
_entity_poly.type
_entity_poly.pdbx_seq_one_letter_code
_entity_poly.pdbx_strand_id
1 'polypeptide(L)'
;TGSGKSTTLYTLLDTIHQRCQKNIVTLEDPIEIKKSYCLQIQINEKLGITYSNSLKQILRHDPDIIMIGEIRDEQTARLAITCALTGHLVLTTIHSSNCLTTIRRLLNLGVLKIDVEDVLIGVLSQKMLYHKDKHTPLILSEYLDKNKISTFFNKQVVNYTTFRDNARYLLENNLINYQQVAGIFYE
;
A
#
# COMPACT_ATOMS: atom_id res chain seq x y z
N THR A 1 -10.03 6.52 2.68
CA THR A 1 -10.56 5.75 3.82
C THR A 1 -11.63 4.81 3.32
N GLY A 2 -11.72 3.58 3.87
CA GLY A 2 -12.75 2.59 3.48
C GLY A 2 -12.51 1.83 2.17
N SER A 3 -11.36 1.96 1.51
CA SER A 3 -11.06 1.23 0.26
C SER A 3 -10.54 -0.20 0.46
N GLY A 4 -10.41 -0.68 1.70
CA GLY A 4 -9.94 -2.02 2.01
C GLY A 4 -8.42 -2.18 2.12
N LYS A 5 -7.63 -1.10 2.22
CA LYS A 5 -6.16 -1.17 2.29
C LYS A 5 -5.65 -1.99 3.46
N SER A 6 -6.12 -1.71 4.69
CA SER A 6 -5.72 -2.47 5.89
C SER A 6 -6.07 -3.95 5.74
N THR A 7 -7.28 -4.26 5.26
CA THR A 7 -7.70 -5.65 5.01
C THR A 7 -6.76 -6.36 4.04
N THR A 8 -6.38 -5.69 2.95
CA THR A 8 -5.43 -6.25 1.97
C THR A 8 -4.05 -6.48 2.58
N LEU A 9 -3.53 -5.53 3.36
CA LEU A 9 -2.25 -5.68 4.05
C LEU A 9 -2.27 -6.86 5.02
N TYR A 10 -3.30 -6.98 5.85
CA TYR A 10 -3.42 -8.11 6.77
C TYR A 10 -3.59 -9.44 6.04
N THR A 11 -4.35 -9.48 4.95
CA THR A 11 -4.47 -10.71 4.13
C THR A 11 -3.10 -11.11 3.54
N LEU A 12 -2.30 -10.13 3.12
CA LEU A 12 -0.95 -10.38 2.63
C LEU A 12 -0.05 -10.91 3.75
N LEU A 13 -0.06 -10.30 4.95
CA LEU A 13 0.70 -10.77 6.10
C LEU A 13 0.28 -12.19 6.52
N ASP A 14 -1.03 -12.48 6.59
CA ASP A 14 -1.55 -13.81 6.89
C ASP A 14 -1.04 -14.85 5.87
N THR A 15 -1.05 -14.48 4.59
CA THR A 15 -0.58 -15.35 3.50
C THR A 15 0.92 -15.64 3.61
N ILE A 16 1.71 -14.61 3.92
CA ILE A 16 3.17 -14.76 4.10
C ILE A 16 3.45 -15.62 5.33
N HIS A 17 2.80 -15.33 6.46
CA HIS A 17 2.98 -16.10 7.69
C HIS A 17 2.67 -17.60 7.50
N GLN A 18 1.59 -17.92 6.79
CA GLN A 18 1.22 -19.32 6.49
C GLN A 18 2.24 -20.04 5.61
N ARG A 19 2.95 -19.32 4.73
CA ARG A 19 3.91 -19.91 3.80
C ARG A 19 5.35 -19.91 4.28
N CYS A 20 5.71 -18.95 5.12
CA CYS A 20 7.08 -18.70 5.54
C CYS A 20 7.10 -18.30 7.01
N GLN A 21 8.01 -18.92 7.79
CA GLN A 21 8.28 -18.48 9.15
C GLN A 21 9.17 -17.25 9.12
N LYS A 22 8.55 -16.07 9.14
CA LYS A 22 9.22 -14.77 9.06
C LYS A 22 8.94 -13.94 10.31
N ASN A 23 9.94 -13.20 10.78
CA ASN A 23 9.78 -12.23 11.85
C ASN A 23 9.08 -10.98 11.32
N ILE A 24 7.83 -10.77 11.74
CA ILE A 24 6.96 -9.70 11.24
C ILE A 24 6.75 -8.67 12.34
N VAL A 25 7.02 -7.41 12.03
CA VAL A 25 6.75 -6.28 12.92
C VAL A 25 5.81 -5.29 12.23
N THR A 26 4.82 -4.79 12.97
CA THR A 26 3.89 -3.78 12.44
C THR A 26 3.91 -2.50 13.28
N LEU A 27 3.77 -1.36 12.62
CA LEU A 27 3.61 -0.04 13.21
C LEU A 27 2.27 0.53 12.77
N GLU A 28 1.34 0.78 13.69
CA GLU A 28 -0.06 1.06 13.35
C GLU A 28 -0.64 2.20 14.19
N ASP A 29 -1.60 2.94 13.63
CA ASP A 29 -2.28 4.05 14.28
C ASP A 29 -3.80 4.07 13.94
N PRO A 30 -4.65 3.39 14.74
CA PRO A 30 -4.36 2.38 15.77
C PRO A 30 -4.19 0.96 15.21
N ILE A 31 -3.92 -0.02 16.07
CA ILE A 31 -3.99 -1.45 15.72
C ILE A 31 -5.46 -1.83 15.50
N GLU A 32 -5.83 -2.13 14.25
CA GLU A 32 -7.22 -2.50 13.90
C GLU A 32 -7.52 -3.97 14.19
N ILE A 33 -6.57 -4.87 13.91
CA ILE A 33 -6.73 -6.32 14.06
C ILE A 33 -5.52 -6.89 14.79
N LYS A 34 -5.74 -7.52 15.94
CA LYS A 34 -4.68 -8.20 16.68
C LYS A 34 -4.26 -9.50 16.00
N LYS A 35 -2.95 -9.69 15.86
CA LYS A 35 -2.31 -10.88 15.27
C LYS A 35 -1.29 -11.46 16.24
N SER A 36 -1.42 -12.74 16.58
CA SER A 36 -0.52 -13.39 17.53
C SER A 36 0.84 -13.76 16.97
N TYR A 37 1.00 -13.73 15.65
CA TYR A 37 2.20 -14.14 14.94
C TYR A 37 3.16 -12.99 14.63
N CYS A 38 2.82 -11.74 14.97
CA CYS A 38 3.68 -10.59 14.75
C CYS A 38 3.77 -9.69 15.98
N LEU A 39 4.86 -8.94 16.06
CA LEU A 39 5.01 -7.86 17.03
C LEU A 39 4.28 -6.62 16.49
N GLN A 40 3.21 -6.22 17.15
CA GLN A 40 2.43 -5.03 16.77
C GLN A 40 2.72 -3.88 17.73
N ILE A 41 3.15 -2.75 17.18
CA ILE A 41 3.45 -1.52 17.94
C ILE A 41 2.42 -0.47 17.55
N GLN A 42 1.64 -0.04 18.53
CA GLN A 42 0.69 1.05 18.32
C GLN A 42 1.38 2.39 18.49
N ILE A 43 1.25 3.26 17.48
CA ILE A 43 1.76 4.63 17.52
C ILE A 43 0.99 5.43 18.59
N ASN A 44 1.73 6.22 19.34
CA ASN A 44 1.21 7.16 20.30
C ASN A 44 2.14 8.38 20.39
N GLU A 45 1.86 9.39 19.58
CA GLU A 45 2.71 10.58 19.49
C GLU A 45 2.83 11.33 20.82
N LYS A 46 1.80 11.30 21.67
CA LYS A 46 1.81 11.95 23.00
C LYS A 46 2.85 11.31 23.93
N LEU A 47 3.14 10.03 23.74
CA LEU A 47 4.15 9.28 24.48
C LEU A 47 5.50 9.21 23.75
N GLY A 48 5.66 9.90 22.62
CA GLY A 48 6.87 9.87 21.81
C GLY A 48 7.05 8.58 20.99
N ILE A 49 6.03 7.71 20.94
CA ILE A 49 6.01 6.52 20.10
C ILE A 49 5.54 6.94 18.71
N THR A 50 6.47 7.43 17.89
CA THR A 50 6.22 7.85 16.50
C THR A 50 6.66 6.75 15.53
N TYR A 51 6.17 6.80 14.27
CA TYR A 51 6.64 5.90 13.22
C TYR A 51 8.17 5.94 13.09
N SER A 52 8.75 7.13 13.04
CA SER A 52 10.19 7.34 12.90
C SER A 52 11.01 6.77 14.05
N ASN A 53 10.60 7.03 15.30
CA ASN A 53 11.32 6.52 16.46
C ASN A 53 11.20 4.99 16.57
N SER A 54 10.01 4.47 16.30
CA SER A 54 9.75 3.03 16.36
C SER A 54 10.51 2.28 15.26
N LEU A 55 10.55 2.80 14.02
CA LEU A 55 11.33 2.20 12.92
C LEU A 55 12.79 2.02 13.29
N LYS A 56 13.43 3.03 13.91
CA LYS A 56 14.81 2.93 14.35
C LYS A 56 15.05 1.85 15.42
N GLN A 57 14.04 1.57 16.22
CA GLN A 57 14.15 0.59 17.31
C GLN A 57 13.88 -0.83 16.82
N ILE A 58 12.88 -1.02 15.98
CA ILE A 58 12.50 -2.36 15.50
C ILE A 58 13.58 -3.02 14.64
N LEU A 59 14.45 -2.25 13.98
CA LEU A 59 15.60 -2.80 13.26
C LEU A 59 16.55 -3.60 14.14
N ARG A 60 16.50 -3.40 15.47
CA ARG A 60 17.27 -4.19 16.44
C ARG A 60 16.64 -5.52 16.80
N HIS A 61 15.41 -5.76 16.36
CA HIS A 61 14.67 -7.00 16.57
C HIS A 61 14.79 -7.95 15.39
N ASP A 62 15.68 -7.65 14.44
CA ASP A 62 15.97 -8.46 13.25
C ASP A 62 14.68 -8.87 12.50
N PRO A 63 13.84 -7.90 12.09
CA PRO A 63 12.60 -8.20 11.38
C PRO A 63 12.89 -8.59 9.93
N ASP A 64 12.21 -9.60 9.41
CA ASP A 64 12.22 -9.88 7.96
C ASP A 64 11.23 -8.95 7.22
N ILE A 65 10.11 -8.63 7.88
CA ILE A 65 9.00 -7.88 7.30
C ILE A 65 8.57 -6.77 8.25
N ILE A 66 8.45 -5.57 7.71
CA ILE A 66 7.99 -4.38 8.43
C ILE A 66 6.73 -3.87 7.76
N MET A 67 5.59 -3.86 8.47
CA MET A 67 4.39 -3.18 8.02
C MET A 67 4.30 -1.80 8.67
N ILE A 68 4.23 -0.76 7.87
CA ILE A 68 3.98 0.61 8.30
C ILE A 68 2.55 0.95 7.91
N GLY A 69 1.67 1.22 8.88
CA GLY A 69 0.26 1.48 8.63
C GLY A 69 0.05 2.51 7.52
N GLU A 70 0.76 3.64 7.61
CA GLU A 70 0.79 4.62 6.53
C GLU A 70 2.04 5.50 6.56
N ILE A 71 2.42 6.03 5.39
CA ILE A 71 3.46 7.04 5.24
C ILE A 71 2.78 8.40 4.98
N ARG A 72 2.98 9.34 5.93
CA ARG A 72 2.40 10.70 5.86
C ARG A 72 3.45 11.78 5.64
N ASP A 73 4.68 11.55 6.06
CA ASP A 73 5.75 12.54 6.14
C ASP A 73 7.07 12.05 5.52
N GLU A 74 7.96 12.99 5.25
CA GLU A 74 9.26 12.74 4.66
C GLU A 74 10.14 11.81 5.50
N GLN A 75 10.14 12.00 6.83
CA GLN A 75 11.02 11.23 7.71
C GLN A 75 10.64 9.75 7.72
N THR A 76 9.35 9.44 7.82
CA THR A 76 8.83 8.07 7.73
C THR A 76 9.10 7.46 6.36
N ALA A 77 8.92 8.25 5.27
CA ALA A 77 9.21 7.79 3.91
C ALA A 77 10.68 7.41 3.72
N ARG A 78 11.61 8.28 4.15
CA ARG A 78 13.05 8.01 4.06
C ARG A 78 13.47 6.78 4.86
N LEU A 79 12.95 6.60 6.07
CA LEU A 79 13.23 5.43 6.88
C LEU A 79 12.66 4.14 6.29
N ALA A 80 11.44 4.18 5.74
CA ALA A 80 10.83 3.04 5.05
C ALA A 80 11.69 2.58 3.86
N ILE A 81 12.15 3.53 3.03
CA ILE A 81 13.06 3.23 1.91
C ILE A 81 14.39 2.68 2.42
N THR A 82 14.97 3.25 3.48
CA THR A 82 16.21 2.76 4.09
C THR A 82 16.05 1.31 4.57
N CYS A 83 14.93 0.97 5.22
CA CYS A 83 14.64 -0.41 5.62
C CYS A 83 14.58 -1.35 4.41
N ALA A 84 13.94 -0.91 3.33
CA ALA A 84 13.86 -1.71 2.11
C ALA A 84 15.23 -1.91 1.43
N LEU A 85 16.08 -0.86 1.38
CA LEU A 85 17.45 -0.94 0.85
C LEU A 85 18.35 -1.87 1.67
N THR A 86 18.07 -2.02 2.97
CA THR A 86 18.81 -2.94 3.86
C THR A 86 18.26 -4.37 3.85
N GLY A 87 17.33 -4.70 2.95
CA GLY A 87 16.89 -6.07 2.69
C GLY A 87 15.59 -6.49 3.37
N HIS A 88 14.91 -5.59 4.09
CA HIS A 88 13.63 -5.87 4.71
C HIS A 88 12.49 -5.75 3.69
N LEU A 89 11.50 -6.63 3.75
CA LEU A 89 10.25 -6.41 3.02
C LEU A 89 9.41 -5.35 3.75
N VAL A 90 9.25 -4.20 3.14
CA VAL A 90 8.43 -3.11 3.70
C VAL A 90 7.06 -3.07 3.01
N LEU A 91 6.01 -3.17 3.81
CA LEU A 91 4.61 -3.05 3.38
C LEU A 91 4.02 -1.78 3.98
N THR A 92 3.38 -0.94 3.19
CA THR A 92 2.81 0.32 3.69
C THR A 92 1.62 0.80 2.87
N THR A 93 0.89 1.78 3.41
CA THR A 93 -0.11 2.51 2.64
C THR A 93 0.29 3.97 2.44
N ILE A 94 -0.16 4.54 1.33
CA ILE A 94 -0.06 5.97 1.03
C ILE A 94 -1.42 6.43 0.49
N HIS A 95 -1.89 7.58 0.95
CA HIS A 95 -3.10 8.17 0.40
C HIS A 95 -2.82 8.83 -0.95
N SER A 96 -3.40 8.25 -2.01
CA SER A 96 -3.34 8.80 -3.37
C SER A 96 -4.53 8.30 -4.21
N SER A 97 -4.72 8.84 -5.41
CA SER A 97 -5.87 8.51 -6.26
C SER A 97 -5.67 7.26 -7.11
N ASN A 98 -4.44 6.96 -7.54
CA ASN A 98 -4.10 5.80 -8.39
C ASN A 98 -2.64 5.40 -8.23
N CYS A 99 -2.21 4.31 -8.90
CA CYS A 99 -0.85 3.79 -8.78
C CYS A 99 0.24 4.78 -9.19
N LEU A 100 0.07 5.50 -10.29
CA LEU A 100 1.09 6.45 -10.77
C LEU A 100 1.22 7.66 -9.84
N THR A 101 0.10 8.16 -9.32
CA THR A 101 0.12 9.25 -8.33
C THR A 101 0.68 8.81 -7.00
N THR A 102 0.57 7.52 -6.64
CA THR A 102 1.22 6.95 -5.44
C THR A 102 2.74 7.06 -5.55
N ILE A 103 3.33 6.68 -6.70
CA ILE A 103 4.77 6.81 -6.92
C ILE A 103 5.20 8.28 -6.86
N ARG A 104 4.47 9.17 -7.55
CA ARG A 104 4.76 10.61 -7.52
C ARG A 104 4.69 11.19 -6.12
N ARG A 105 3.68 10.78 -5.32
CA ARG A 105 3.53 11.23 -3.94
C ARG A 105 4.70 10.76 -3.07
N LEU A 106 5.16 9.51 -3.24
CA LEU A 106 6.32 9.00 -2.55
C LEU A 106 7.57 9.83 -2.87
N LEU A 107 7.80 10.16 -4.15
CA LEU A 107 8.91 11.05 -4.56
C LEU A 107 8.79 12.45 -3.96
N ASN A 108 7.57 13.02 -3.93
CA ASN A 108 7.31 14.33 -3.36
C ASN A 108 7.54 14.40 -1.83
N LEU A 109 7.56 13.25 -1.15
CA LEU A 109 8.00 13.13 0.24
C LEU A 109 9.54 13.19 0.41
N GLY A 110 10.27 13.56 -0.64
CA GLY A 110 11.69 13.86 -0.57
C GLY A 110 12.61 12.64 -0.56
N VAL A 111 12.13 11.45 -0.94
CA VAL A 111 12.97 10.27 -1.16
C VAL A 111 13.64 10.32 -2.55
N LEU A 112 14.82 9.76 -2.69
CA LEU A 112 15.54 9.77 -3.95
C LEU A 112 14.87 8.83 -4.97
N LYS A 113 14.75 9.31 -6.20
CA LYS A 113 14.17 8.53 -7.31
C LYS A 113 14.88 7.18 -7.47
N ILE A 114 16.21 7.17 -7.41
CA ILE A 114 17.02 5.97 -7.61
C ILE A 114 16.72 4.92 -6.54
N ASP A 115 16.60 5.32 -5.28
CA ASP A 115 16.31 4.43 -4.17
C ASP A 115 14.91 3.81 -4.31
N VAL A 116 13.91 4.63 -4.71
CA VAL A 116 12.55 4.14 -4.95
C VAL A 116 12.52 3.16 -6.11
N GLU A 117 13.23 3.46 -7.21
CA GLU A 117 13.32 2.59 -8.38
C GLU A 117 13.96 1.24 -8.01
N ASP A 118 14.95 1.22 -7.12
CA ASP A 118 15.61 -0.01 -6.69
C ASP A 118 14.71 -0.89 -5.83
N VAL A 119 14.02 -0.32 -4.84
CA VAL A 119 13.31 -1.10 -3.82
C VAL A 119 11.83 -1.31 -4.08
N LEU A 120 11.16 -0.45 -4.86
CA LEU A 120 9.72 -0.54 -5.07
C LEU A 120 9.37 -1.71 -5.99
N ILE A 121 8.75 -2.75 -5.46
CA ILE A 121 8.42 -3.98 -6.17
C ILE A 121 6.97 -4.07 -6.62
N GLY A 122 6.08 -3.29 -6.03
CA GLY A 122 4.67 -3.28 -6.41
C GLY A 122 3.91 -2.10 -5.83
N VAL A 123 2.92 -1.62 -6.55
CA VAL A 123 1.95 -0.61 -6.11
C VAL A 123 0.56 -1.10 -6.42
N LEU A 124 -0.28 -1.18 -5.40
CA LEU A 124 -1.69 -1.55 -5.52
C LEU A 124 -2.55 -0.38 -5.08
N SER A 125 -3.40 0.11 -5.96
CA SER A 125 -4.44 1.09 -5.63
C SER A 125 -5.80 0.43 -5.62
N GLN A 126 -6.66 0.81 -4.66
CA GLN A 126 -7.95 0.17 -4.45
C GLN A 126 -9.07 1.20 -4.23
N LYS A 127 -10.23 0.93 -4.83
CA LYS A 127 -11.50 1.61 -4.53
C LYS A 127 -12.54 0.54 -4.18
N MET A 128 -13.33 0.75 -3.14
CA MET A 128 -14.42 -0.14 -2.78
C MET A 128 -15.70 0.32 -3.45
N LEU A 129 -16.37 -0.60 -4.10
CA LEU A 129 -17.69 -0.45 -4.71
C LEU A 129 -18.63 -1.49 -4.13
N TYR A 130 -19.89 -1.47 -4.51
CA TYR A 130 -20.87 -2.47 -4.09
C TYR A 130 -21.59 -3.05 -5.29
N HIS A 131 -21.80 -4.36 -5.27
CA HIS A 131 -22.62 -5.02 -6.26
C HIS A 131 -24.04 -4.43 -6.23
N LYS A 132 -24.57 -4.05 -7.39
CA LYS A 132 -25.82 -3.29 -7.49
C LYS A 132 -27.03 -3.99 -6.86
N ASP A 133 -27.11 -5.32 -6.95
CA ASP A 133 -28.25 -6.11 -6.47
C ASP A 133 -27.99 -6.79 -5.12
N LYS A 134 -26.75 -7.25 -4.89
CA LYS A 134 -26.38 -8.05 -3.72
C LYS A 134 -25.86 -7.21 -2.55
N HIS A 135 -25.54 -5.95 -2.77
CA HIS A 135 -24.89 -5.04 -1.81
C HIS A 135 -23.60 -5.61 -1.20
N THR A 136 -22.99 -6.62 -1.85
CA THR A 136 -21.68 -7.16 -1.43
C THR A 136 -20.55 -6.24 -1.91
N PRO A 137 -19.50 -6.06 -1.12
CA PRO A 137 -18.36 -5.23 -1.52
C PRO A 137 -17.63 -5.85 -2.73
N LEU A 138 -17.26 -4.97 -3.66
CA LEU A 138 -16.42 -5.26 -4.82
C LEU A 138 -15.19 -4.37 -4.74
N ILE A 139 -14.01 -4.94 -5.02
CA ILE A 139 -12.77 -4.18 -5.06
C ILE A 139 -12.43 -3.86 -6.50
N LEU A 140 -12.42 -2.57 -6.80
CA LEU A 140 -11.82 -2.04 -8.02
C LEU A 140 -10.35 -1.78 -7.73
N SER A 141 -9.43 -2.31 -8.54
CA SER A 141 -8.00 -2.21 -8.29
C SER A 141 -7.18 -1.87 -9.52
N GLU A 142 -6.05 -1.23 -9.29
CA GLU A 142 -4.95 -1.08 -10.24
C GLU A 142 -3.69 -1.68 -9.62
N TYR A 143 -2.84 -2.28 -10.44
CA TYR A 143 -1.58 -2.86 -9.97
C TYR A 143 -0.44 -2.58 -10.93
N LEU A 144 0.65 -2.08 -10.37
CA LEU A 144 1.94 -1.97 -11.06
C LEU A 144 2.93 -2.93 -10.41
N ASP A 145 3.47 -3.84 -11.20
CA ASP A 145 4.61 -4.67 -10.84
C ASP A 145 5.94 -3.93 -11.05
N LYS A 146 7.04 -4.54 -10.67
CA LYS A 146 8.39 -3.99 -10.81
C LYS A 146 8.70 -3.52 -12.24
N ASN A 147 8.30 -4.28 -13.27
CA ASN A 147 8.58 -3.92 -14.67
C ASN A 147 7.85 -2.66 -15.10
N LYS A 148 6.57 -2.54 -14.72
CA LYS A 148 5.76 -1.34 -15.00
C LYS A 148 6.26 -0.13 -14.24
N ILE A 149 6.74 -0.32 -13.01
CA ILE A 149 7.39 0.74 -12.22
C ILE A 149 8.66 1.21 -12.90
N SER A 150 9.52 0.32 -13.38
CA SER A 150 10.72 0.68 -14.15
C SER A 150 10.37 1.42 -15.45
N THR A 151 9.33 0.97 -16.17
CA THR A 151 8.81 1.66 -17.35
C THR A 151 8.39 3.10 -17.04
N PHE A 152 7.71 3.32 -15.91
CA PHE A 152 7.34 4.66 -15.43
C PHE A 152 8.57 5.54 -15.18
N PHE A 153 9.60 5.02 -14.52
CA PHE A 153 10.82 5.76 -14.23
C PHE A 153 11.63 6.10 -15.49
N ASN A 154 11.55 5.27 -16.52
CA ASN A 154 12.14 5.51 -17.83
C ASN A 154 11.33 6.48 -18.71
N LYS A 155 10.29 7.11 -18.15
CA LYS A 155 9.39 8.06 -18.85
C LYS A 155 8.69 7.47 -20.07
N GLN A 156 8.52 6.17 -20.13
CA GLN A 156 7.77 5.46 -21.16
C GLN A 156 6.28 5.37 -20.80
N VAL A 157 5.45 5.10 -21.78
CA VAL A 157 4.03 4.87 -21.55
C VAL A 157 3.85 3.56 -20.80
N VAL A 158 3.26 3.61 -19.60
CA VAL A 158 2.99 2.43 -18.79
C VAL A 158 1.66 1.82 -19.22
N ASN A 159 1.71 0.63 -19.79
CA ASN A 159 0.49 -0.12 -20.15
C ASN A 159 0.08 -1.03 -18.98
N TYR A 160 -1.07 -0.73 -18.37
CA TYR A 160 -1.63 -1.51 -17.26
C TYR A 160 -3.14 -1.31 -17.20
N THR A 161 -3.85 -2.23 -16.55
CA THR A 161 -5.29 -2.11 -16.35
C THR A 161 -5.61 -1.03 -15.33
N THR A 162 -6.25 0.05 -15.78
CA THR A 162 -6.60 1.20 -14.95
C THR A 162 -7.92 1.00 -14.22
N PHE A 163 -8.22 1.89 -13.25
CA PHE A 163 -9.56 1.95 -12.65
C PHE A 163 -10.66 2.14 -13.70
N ARG A 164 -10.38 2.91 -14.74
CA ARG A 164 -11.31 3.15 -15.85
C ARG A 164 -11.63 1.87 -16.62
N ASP A 165 -10.61 1.06 -16.91
CA ASP A 165 -10.77 -0.21 -17.63
C ASP A 165 -11.57 -1.21 -16.80
N ASN A 166 -11.21 -1.35 -15.51
CA ASN A 166 -11.92 -2.22 -14.59
C ASN A 166 -13.37 -1.76 -14.33
N ALA A 167 -13.59 -0.44 -14.21
CA ALA A 167 -14.94 0.11 -14.07
C ALA A 167 -15.82 -0.18 -15.30
N ARG A 168 -15.24 -0.04 -16.51
CA ARG A 168 -15.93 -0.39 -17.75
C ARG A 168 -16.32 -1.86 -17.78
N TYR A 169 -15.39 -2.76 -17.45
CA TYR A 169 -15.67 -4.19 -17.36
C TYR A 169 -16.82 -4.51 -16.39
N LEU A 170 -16.84 -3.91 -15.20
CA LEU A 170 -17.90 -4.13 -14.21
C LEU A 170 -19.25 -3.60 -14.67
N LEU A 171 -19.29 -2.47 -15.41
CA LEU A 171 -20.50 -1.91 -16.01
C LEU A 171 -21.05 -2.81 -17.13
N GLU A 172 -20.18 -3.24 -18.05
CA GLU A 172 -20.55 -4.12 -19.16
C GLU A 172 -21.12 -5.46 -18.69
N ASN A 173 -20.59 -5.99 -17.57
CA ASN A 173 -21.09 -7.20 -16.93
C ASN A 173 -22.26 -6.94 -15.96
N ASN A 174 -22.80 -5.73 -15.93
CA ASN A 174 -23.97 -5.35 -15.14
C ASN A 174 -23.82 -5.60 -13.63
N LEU A 175 -22.59 -5.51 -13.09
CA LEU A 175 -22.28 -5.76 -11.68
C LEU A 175 -22.44 -4.51 -10.79
N ILE A 176 -22.28 -3.32 -11.37
CA ILE A 176 -22.38 -2.02 -10.68
C ILE A 176 -23.23 -1.03 -11.46
N ASN A 177 -23.61 0.07 -10.81
CA ASN A 177 -24.29 1.19 -11.45
C ASN A 177 -23.31 2.28 -11.86
N TYR A 178 -23.59 2.98 -12.97
CA TYR A 178 -22.76 4.08 -13.47
C TYR A 178 -22.48 5.16 -12.42
N GLN A 179 -23.47 5.48 -11.59
CA GLN A 179 -23.33 6.48 -10.51
C GLN A 179 -22.16 6.19 -9.55
N GLN A 180 -21.84 4.92 -9.30
CA GLN A 180 -20.74 4.53 -8.41
C GLN A 180 -19.35 4.84 -8.99
N VAL A 181 -19.23 4.95 -10.30
CA VAL A 181 -17.97 5.10 -11.03
C VAL A 181 -17.90 6.35 -11.90
N ALA A 182 -18.94 7.17 -11.92
CA ALA A 182 -18.98 8.38 -12.74
C ALA A 182 -17.72 9.25 -12.56
N GLY A 183 -17.28 9.48 -11.31
CA GLY A 183 -16.06 10.23 -11.02
C GLY A 183 -14.78 9.64 -11.65
N ILE A 184 -14.71 8.33 -11.85
CA ILE A 184 -13.54 7.67 -12.47
C ILE A 184 -13.40 8.01 -13.95
N PHE A 185 -14.50 8.33 -14.63
CA PHE A 185 -14.50 8.65 -16.06
C PHE A 185 -14.23 10.12 -16.35
N TYR A 186 -14.33 10.98 -15.33
CA TYR A 186 -14.07 12.43 -15.43
C TYR A 186 -12.70 12.85 -14.86
N GLU A 187 -11.98 11.95 -14.16
CA GLU A 187 -10.57 12.12 -13.77
C GLU A 187 -9.63 11.78 -14.95
#